data_ebc4eb6bf794261506c14736bac1045f
#
_entry.id   ebc4eb6bf794261506c14736bac1045f
#
_cell.length_a   1.000
_cell.length_b   1.000
_cell.length_c   1.000
_cell.angle_alpha   90.00
_cell.angle_beta   90.00
_cell.angle_gamma   90.00
#
_symmetry.space_group_name_H-M   'P 1'
#
loop_
_entity.id
_entity.type
_entity.pdbx_description
1 polymer ?
#
loop_
_entity_poly.entity_id
_entity_poly.type
_entity_poly.pdbx_seq_one_letter_code
_entity_poly.pdbx_strand_id
1 'polypeptide(L)'
;MSNFLTLFQKEFREAWRGFKFLWMPLLFIFLGISDPITNYFMDDILAAVGNLPEGFSITLPELLPIDLLLASTGQFQSIGLIVLIATTAGTISRERQNGTATLLYVRPISFTALFMSKWVIASLLGIVSAVAGYIGSLYYTAILYGTVDAGAFVKMLATYCVWILFVTAITVMLSAMFKTTAIALVIATLLLPIGLM
;
A
#
# COMPACT_ATOMS: atom_id res chain seq x y z
N MET A 1 -24.42 -12.26 -18.77
CA MET A 1 -23.59 -11.54 -17.77
C MET A 1 -22.28 -11.17 -18.45
N SER A 2 -21.78 -9.96 -18.27
CA SER A 2 -20.56 -9.53 -18.95
C SER A 2 -19.37 -10.38 -18.46
N ASN A 3 -18.48 -10.77 -19.35
CA ASN A 3 -17.28 -11.54 -19.04
C ASN A 3 -16.44 -10.87 -17.93
N PHE A 4 -16.53 -9.53 -17.80
CA PHE A 4 -15.90 -8.75 -16.75
C PHE A 4 -16.39 -9.10 -15.35
N LEU A 5 -17.72 -9.18 -15.12
CA LEU A 5 -18.29 -9.48 -13.78
C LEU A 5 -17.88 -10.86 -13.29
N THR A 6 -17.85 -11.84 -14.18
CA THR A 6 -17.43 -13.21 -13.82
C THR A 6 -15.96 -13.26 -13.42
N LEU A 7 -15.09 -12.55 -14.18
CA LEU A 7 -13.67 -12.44 -13.87
C LEU A 7 -13.44 -11.66 -12.56
N PHE A 8 -14.13 -10.55 -12.37
CA PHE A 8 -14.07 -9.77 -11.13
C PHE A 8 -14.44 -10.61 -9.90
N GLN A 9 -15.55 -11.37 -9.97
CA GLN A 9 -15.95 -12.25 -8.87
C GLN A 9 -14.92 -13.34 -8.59
N LYS A 10 -14.29 -13.89 -9.62
CA LYS A 10 -13.20 -14.87 -9.47
C LYS A 10 -12.02 -14.25 -8.71
N GLU A 11 -11.51 -13.11 -9.20
CA GLU A 11 -10.37 -12.40 -8.61
C GLU A 11 -10.66 -11.94 -7.16
N PHE A 12 -11.86 -11.41 -6.92
CA PHE A 12 -12.29 -11.02 -5.58
C PHE A 12 -12.32 -12.20 -4.62
N ARG A 13 -12.90 -13.34 -5.05
CA ARG A 13 -12.94 -14.56 -4.23
C ARG A 13 -11.55 -15.11 -3.95
N GLU A 14 -10.65 -15.05 -4.93
CA GLU A 14 -9.25 -15.46 -4.76
C GLU A 14 -8.53 -14.57 -3.74
N ALA A 15 -8.68 -13.25 -3.84
CA ALA A 15 -8.09 -12.31 -2.90
C ALA A 15 -8.67 -12.45 -1.48
N TRP A 16 -9.98 -12.72 -1.37
CA TRP A 16 -10.65 -12.95 -0.10
C TRP A 16 -10.20 -14.25 0.56
N ARG A 17 -10.21 -15.37 -0.17
CA ARG A 17 -9.77 -16.69 0.33
C ARG A 17 -8.27 -16.73 0.64
N GLY A 18 -7.48 -15.92 -0.03
CA GLY A 18 -6.05 -15.72 0.27
C GLY A 18 -5.80 -14.77 1.44
N PHE A 19 -6.86 -14.35 2.16
CA PHE A 19 -6.78 -13.41 3.30
C PHE A 19 -6.09 -12.08 2.98
N LYS A 20 -5.94 -11.71 1.69
CA LYS A 20 -5.27 -10.47 1.29
C LYS A 20 -5.99 -9.24 1.83
N PHE A 21 -7.32 -9.23 1.83
CA PHE A 21 -8.15 -8.17 2.40
C PHE A 21 -8.15 -8.11 3.94
N LEU A 22 -7.49 -9.05 4.62
CA LEU A 22 -7.32 -9.03 6.07
C LEU A 22 -5.92 -8.57 6.45
N TRP A 23 -4.88 -9.29 6.00
CA TRP A 23 -3.51 -9.04 6.45
C TRP A 23 -2.91 -7.75 5.86
N MET A 24 -3.31 -7.34 4.65
CA MET A 24 -2.78 -6.15 4.01
C MET A 24 -3.25 -4.86 4.73
N PRO A 25 -4.56 -4.66 5.01
CA PRO A 25 -4.98 -3.55 5.87
C PRO A 25 -4.35 -3.57 7.26
N LEU A 26 -4.19 -4.75 7.89
CA LEU A 26 -3.50 -4.87 9.18
C LEU A 26 -2.06 -4.39 9.12
N LEU A 27 -1.33 -4.72 8.06
CA LEU A 27 0.03 -4.22 7.85
C LEU A 27 0.04 -2.69 7.73
N PHE A 28 -0.87 -2.11 6.95
CA PHE A 28 -0.96 -0.65 6.80
C PHE A 28 -1.37 0.04 8.12
N ILE A 29 -2.25 -0.55 8.91
CA ILE A 29 -2.59 -0.05 10.26
C ILE A 29 -1.33 -0.06 11.13
N PHE A 30 -0.58 -1.15 11.15
CA PHE A 30 0.66 -1.26 11.92
C PHE A 30 1.68 -0.18 11.51
N LEU A 31 1.89 0.02 10.21
CA LEU A 31 2.76 1.08 9.70
C LEU A 31 2.24 2.48 10.07
N GLY A 32 0.94 2.71 9.99
CA GLY A 32 0.33 4.01 10.31
C GLY A 32 0.41 4.37 11.79
N ILE A 33 0.36 3.38 12.67
CA ILE A 33 0.44 3.57 14.13
C ILE A 33 1.88 3.74 14.60
N SER A 34 2.85 3.16 13.88
CA SER A 34 4.25 3.12 14.32
C SER A 34 4.86 4.51 14.48
N ASP A 35 4.62 5.45 13.56
CA ASP A 35 5.19 6.81 13.64
C ASP A 35 4.66 7.64 14.83
N PRO A 36 3.33 7.76 15.04
CA PRO A 36 2.82 8.49 16.21
C PRO A 36 3.31 7.93 17.54
N ILE A 37 3.36 6.61 17.68
CA ILE A 37 3.82 5.96 18.90
C ILE A 37 5.33 6.14 19.09
N THR A 38 6.13 5.89 18.07
CA THR A 38 7.59 5.98 18.17
C THR A 38 8.03 7.42 18.52
N ASN A 39 7.41 8.40 17.88
CA ASN A 39 7.73 9.80 18.16
C ASN A 39 7.29 10.21 19.57
N TYR A 40 6.15 9.72 20.07
CA TYR A 40 5.67 10.05 21.41
C TYR A 40 6.61 9.52 22.51
N PHE A 41 7.14 8.30 22.34
CA PHE A 41 8.06 7.69 23.30
C PHE A 41 9.54 7.93 22.95
N MET A 42 9.84 8.85 22.03
CA MET A 42 11.22 9.05 21.55
C MET A 42 12.16 9.45 22.69
N ASP A 43 11.72 10.33 23.62
CA ASP A 43 12.52 10.76 24.77
C ASP A 43 12.85 9.59 25.69
N ASP A 44 11.86 8.72 25.97
CA ASP A 44 12.04 7.53 26.79
C ASP A 44 12.98 6.52 26.12
N ILE A 45 12.84 6.36 24.81
CA ILE A 45 13.72 5.47 24.01
C ILE A 45 15.15 5.99 24.03
N LEU A 46 15.35 7.28 23.82
CA LEU A 46 16.68 7.90 23.86
C LEU A 46 17.31 7.79 25.25
N ALA A 47 16.51 8.00 26.32
CA ALA A 47 16.98 7.83 27.70
C ALA A 47 17.38 6.38 28.02
N ALA A 48 16.67 5.39 27.45
CA ALA A 48 16.93 3.97 27.68
C ALA A 48 18.14 3.41 26.89
N VAL A 49 18.35 3.92 25.67
CA VAL A 49 19.40 3.43 24.75
C VAL A 49 20.69 4.27 24.87
N GLY A 50 20.59 5.52 25.30
CA GLY A 50 21.70 6.45 25.27
C GLY A 50 22.53 6.46 26.54
N ASN A 51 23.81 6.04 26.49
CA ASN A 51 24.86 6.60 27.32
C ASN A 51 25.13 8.07 26.89
N LEU A 52 24.10 8.93 26.96
CA LEU A 52 24.28 10.34 26.65
C LEU A 52 25.13 10.96 27.74
N PRO A 53 26.19 11.73 27.40
CA PRO A 53 26.97 12.47 28.41
C PRO A 53 26.06 13.37 29.23
N GLU A 54 26.32 13.49 30.51
CA GLU A 54 25.57 14.37 31.41
C GLU A 54 25.54 15.82 30.84
N GLY A 55 24.31 16.30 30.56
CA GLY A 55 24.09 17.65 30.00
C GLY A 55 23.76 17.70 28.50
N PHE A 56 23.66 16.59 27.82
CA PHE A 56 23.21 16.55 26.41
C PHE A 56 21.68 16.46 26.36
N SER A 57 21.00 17.58 26.14
CA SER A 57 19.56 17.63 25.87
C SER A 57 19.35 17.73 24.36
N ILE A 58 18.76 16.70 23.77
CA ILE A 58 18.25 16.78 22.39
C ILE A 58 16.90 17.48 22.46
N THR A 59 16.85 18.75 22.05
CA THR A 59 15.56 19.42 21.83
C THR A 59 14.97 18.88 20.55
N LEU A 60 14.03 17.94 20.66
CA LEU A 60 13.24 17.49 19.53
C LEU A 60 12.34 18.63 19.05
N PRO A 61 12.22 18.88 17.74
CA PRO A 61 11.29 19.89 17.23
C PRO A 61 9.85 19.50 17.62
N GLU A 62 9.04 20.50 18.00
CA GLU A 62 7.62 20.28 18.21
C GLU A 62 6.98 19.82 16.88
N LEU A 63 6.58 18.56 16.84
CA LEU A 63 5.93 17.96 15.68
C LEU A 63 4.45 18.37 15.66
N LEU A 64 4.03 18.98 14.56
CA LEU A 64 2.62 19.23 14.33
C LEU A 64 1.90 17.90 14.02
N PRO A 65 0.62 17.75 14.41
CA PRO A 65 -0.14 16.53 14.11
C PRO A 65 -0.15 16.13 12.62
N ILE A 66 -0.05 17.10 11.72
CA ILE A 66 0.01 16.85 10.27
C ILE A 66 1.34 16.23 9.85
N ASP A 67 2.45 16.56 10.51
CA ASP A 67 3.78 16.03 10.18
C ASP A 67 3.87 14.53 10.45
N LEU A 68 3.18 14.04 11.48
CA LEU A 68 3.09 12.63 11.80
C LEU A 68 2.30 11.84 10.75
N LEU A 69 1.24 12.43 10.21
CA LEU A 69 0.50 11.81 9.09
C LEU A 69 1.34 11.79 7.81
N LEU A 70 2.18 12.81 7.58
CA LEU A 70 3.12 12.84 6.47
C LEU A 70 4.22 11.77 6.65
N ALA A 71 4.73 11.59 7.85
CA ALA A 71 5.70 10.54 8.18
C ALA A 71 5.10 9.14 7.91
N SER A 72 3.88 8.88 8.40
CA SER A 72 3.15 7.64 8.10
C SER A 72 2.95 7.43 6.60
N THR A 73 2.69 8.50 5.83
CA THR A 73 2.61 8.44 4.36
C THR A 73 3.94 8.00 3.75
N GLY A 74 5.07 8.47 4.26
CA GLY A 74 6.41 8.02 3.86
C GLY A 74 6.61 6.52 4.07
N GLN A 75 6.14 5.96 5.18
CA GLN A 75 6.17 4.51 5.42
C GLN A 75 5.24 3.74 4.49
N PHE A 76 4.05 4.26 4.21
CA PHE A 76 3.14 3.64 3.23
C PHE A 76 3.76 3.63 1.83
N GLN A 77 4.49 4.68 1.44
CA GLN A 77 5.18 4.75 0.15
C GLN A 77 6.38 3.82 0.08
N SER A 78 7.18 3.72 1.12
CA SER A 78 8.38 2.88 1.12
C SER A 78 8.05 1.40 1.33
N ILE A 79 7.42 1.04 2.45
CA ILE A 79 7.16 -0.35 2.81
C ILE A 79 5.82 -0.83 2.25
N GLY A 80 4.76 -0.06 2.44
CA GLY A 80 3.40 -0.42 2.05
C GLY A 80 3.27 -0.69 0.55
N LEU A 81 3.80 0.20 -0.30
CA LEU A 81 3.75 0.01 -1.76
C LEU A 81 4.63 -1.14 -2.24
N ILE A 82 5.80 -1.38 -1.65
CA ILE A 82 6.63 -2.54 -2.01
C ILE A 82 5.84 -3.83 -1.76
N VAL A 83 5.18 -3.94 -0.62
CA VAL A 83 4.37 -5.12 -0.27
C VAL A 83 3.14 -5.24 -1.18
N LEU A 84 2.48 -4.12 -1.52
CA LEU A 84 1.36 -4.09 -2.47
C LEU A 84 1.81 -4.57 -3.86
N ILE A 85 2.92 -4.05 -4.37
CA ILE A 85 3.51 -4.47 -5.65
C ILE A 85 3.88 -5.96 -5.61
N ALA A 86 4.57 -6.43 -4.56
CA ALA A 86 4.94 -7.83 -4.42
C ALA A 86 3.72 -8.77 -4.44
N THR A 87 2.61 -8.34 -3.85
CA THR A 87 1.36 -9.10 -3.80
C THR A 87 0.64 -9.14 -5.15
N THR A 88 0.76 -8.06 -5.94
CA THR A 88 0.01 -7.87 -7.19
C THR A 88 0.83 -8.15 -8.46
N ALA A 89 2.17 -8.07 -8.42
CA ALA A 89 3.05 -8.29 -9.56
C ALA A 89 2.90 -9.66 -10.23
N GLY A 90 2.46 -10.67 -9.48
CA GLY A 90 2.28 -12.03 -9.98
C GLY A 90 0.90 -12.32 -10.58
N THR A 91 -0.03 -11.38 -10.59
CA THR A 91 -1.44 -11.66 -10.92
C THR A 91 -1.67 -12.22 -12.33
N ILE A 92 -0.93 -11.77 -13.34
CA ILE A 92 -1.05 -12.27 -14.72
C ILE A 92 0.10 -13.24 -15.05
N SER A 93 1.32 -12.90 -14.63
CA SER A 93 2.50 -13.71 -14.95
C SER A 93 2.43 -15.12 -14.35
N ARG A 94 1.90 -15.30 -13.15
CA ARG A 94 1.70 -16.61 -12.52
C ARG A 94 0.67 -17.45 -13.26
N GLU A 95 -0.43 -16.88 -13.75
CA GLU A 95 -1.42 -17.62 -14.57
C GLU A 95 -0.82 -18.12 -15.87
N ARG A 96 0.12 -17.35 -16.45
CA ARG A 96 0.89 -17.80 -17.64
C ARG A 96 1.85 -18.92 -17.30
N GLN A 97 2.58 -18.83 -16.19
CA GLN A 97 3.53 -19.87 -15.77
C GLN A 97 2.84 -21.19 -15.44
N ASN A 98 1.68 -21.15 -14.80
CA ASN A 98 0.92 -22.32 -14.39
C ASN A 98 0.05 -22.93 -15.52
N GLY A 99 0.12 -22.39 -16.74
CA GLY A 99 -0.68 -22.86 -17.87
C GLY A 99 -2.18 -22.53 -17.78
N THR A 100 -2.64 -21.90 -16.70
CA THR A 100 -4.06 -21.55 -16.51
C THR A 100 -4.51 -20.52 -17.55
N ALA A 101 -3.58 -19.71 -18.06
CA ALA A 101 -3.84 -18.75 -19.12
C ALA A 101 -4.32 -19.44 -20.42
N THR A 102 -3.82 -20.63 -20.74
CA THR A 102 -4.26 -21.40 -21.93
C THR A 102 -5.74 -21.77 -21.85
N LEU A 103 -6.25 -22.09 -20.67
CA LEU A 103 -7.68 -22.39 -20.46
C LEU A 103 -8.57 -21.14 -20.60
N LEU A 104 -8.03 -19.97 -20.28
CA LEU A 104 -8.72 -18.68 -20.45
C LEU A 104 -8.76 -18.26 -21.94
N TYR A 105 -7.74 -18.58 -22.73
CA TYR A 105 -7.68 -18.25 -24.16
C TYR A 105 -8.60 -19.13 -25.04
N VAL A 106 -9.01 -20.30 -24.58
CA VAL A 106 -9.97 -21.15 -25.29
C VAL A 106 -11.40 -20.57 -25.21
N ARG A 107 -11.68 -19.71 -24.24
CA ARG A 107 -12.95 -18.98 -24.16
C ARG A 107 -12.81 -17.60 -24.81
N PRO A 108 -13.84 -17.06 -25.48
CA PRO A 108 -13.80 -15.71 -26.08
C PRO A 108 -13.86 -14.61 -24.98
N ILE A 109 -12.79 -14.52 -24.19
CA ILE A 109 -12.65 -13.50 -23.14
C ILE A 109 -11.83 -12.35 -23.71
N SER A 110 -12.32 -11.10 -23.62
CA SER A 110 -11.55 -9.95 -24.04
C SER A 110 -10.37 -9.71 -23.09
N PHE A 111 -9.22 -9.42 -23.66
CA PHE A 111 -8.00 -9.09 -22.90
C PHE A 111 -8.21 -7.90 -21.97
N THR A 112 -9.00 -6.91 -22.42
CA THR A 112 -9.38 -5.75 -21.63
C THR A 112 -10.17 -6.13 -20.37
N ALA A 113 -11.12 -7.06 -20.47
CA ALA A 113 -11.89 -7.51 -19.31
C ALA A 113 -11.00 -8.23 -18.28
N LEU A 114 -10.02 -9.02 -18.77
CA LEU A 114 -9.04 -9.69 -17.92
C LEU A 114 -8.14 -8.69 -17.19
N PHE A 115 -7.59 -7.72 -17.92
CA PHE A 115 -6.73 -6.68 -17.34
C PHE A 115 -7.50 -5.84 -16.31
N MET A 116 -8.67 -5.33 -16.69
CA MET A 116 -9.48 -4.46 -15.83
C MET A 116 -9.95 -5.17 -14.56
N SER A 117 -10.35 -6.43 -14.63
CA SER A 117 -10.75 -7.17 -13.41
C SER A 117 -9.61 -7.28 -12.40
N LYS A 118 -8.40 -7.56 -12.85
CA LYS A 118 -7.21 -7.67 -11.99
C LYS A 118 -6.77 -6.32 -11.45
N TRP A 119 -6.75 -5.29 -12.30
CA TRP A 119 -6.41 -3.94 -11.87
C TRP A 119 -7.39 -3.38 -10.82
N VAL A 120 -8.69 -3.55 -11.02
CA VAL A 120 -9.69 -3.08 -10.06
C VAL A 120 -9.55 -3.77 -8.71
N ILE A 121 -9.29 -5.09 -8.68
CA ILE A 121 -9.09 -5.81 -7.41
C ILE A 121 -7.78 -5.39 -6.73
N ALA A 122 -6.68 -5.22 -7.48
CA ALA A 122 -5.41 -4.73 -6.93
C ALA A 122 -5.56 -3.32 -6.33
N SER A 123 -6.26 -2.43 -7.04
CA SER A 123 -6.54 -1.06 -6.61
C SER A 123 -7.44 -1.03 -5.38
N LEU A 124 -8.50 -1.84 -5.36
CA LEU A 124 -9.41 -1.94 -4.23
C LEU A 124 -8.67 -2.43 -2.97
N LEU A 125 -7.83 -3.44 -3.11
CA LEU A 125 -6.99 -3.94 -2.03
C LEU A 125 -6.07 -2.84 -1.47
N GLY A 126 -5.38 -2.11 -2.35
CA GLY A 126 -4.49 -1.01 -1.97
C GLY A 126 -5.24 0.13 -1.28
N ILE A 127 -6.38 0.57 -1.84
CA ILE A 127 -7.19 1.67 -1.28
C ILE A 127 -7.75 1.29 0.10
N VAL A 128 -8.33 0.09 0.24
CA VAL A 128 -8.85 -0.39 1.54
C VAL A 128 -7.73 -0.43 2.58
N SER A 129 -6.55 -0.91 2.19
CA SER A 129 -5.39 -0.97 3.08
C SER A 129 -4.90 0.43 3.49
N ALA A 130 -4.80 1.35 2.54
CA ALA A 130 -4.40 2.73 2.81
C ALA A 130 -5.40 3.44 3.73
N VAL A 131 -6.69 3.35 3.43
CA VAL A 131 -7.75 3.96 4.28
C VAL A 131 -7.67 3.44 5.70
N ALA A 132 -7.50 2.12 5.88
CA ALA A 132 -7.35 1.52 7.20
C ALA A 132 -6.08 2.03 7.92
N GLY A 133 -4.94 2.12 7.20
CA GLY A 133 -3.69 2.65 7.74
C GLY A 133 -3.81 4.12 8.16
N TYR A 134 -4.39 4.96 7.30
CA TYR A 134 -4.60 6.38 7.62
C TYR A 134 -5.58 6.60 8.79
N ILE A 135 -6.62 5.78 8.91
CA ILE A 135 -7.53 5.83 10.07
C ILE A 135 -6.77 5.47 11.36
N GLY A 136 -5.92 4.45 11.31
CA GLY A 136 -5.07 4.06 12.43
C GLY A 136 -4.09 5.18 12.83
N SER A 137 -3.40 5.78 11.86
CA SER A 137 -2.50 6.91 12.08
C SER A 137 -3.22 8.13 12.65
N LEU A 138 -4.37 8.51 12.05
CA LEU A 138 -5.19 9.64 12.52
C LEU A 138 -5.67 9.43 13.95
N TYR A 139 -6.12 8.22 14.30
CA TYR A 139 -6.60 7.90 15.65
C TYR A 139 -5.52 8.13 16.70
N TYR A 140 -4.33 7.57 16.51
CA TYR A 140 -3.23 7.74 17.47
C TYR A 140 -2.66 9.15 17.48
N THR A 141 -2.56 9.81 16.32
CA THR A 141 -2.15 11.22 16.24
C THR A 141 -3.13 12.12 17.00
N ALA A 142 -4.43 11.90 16.84
CA ALA A 142 -5.45 12.71 17.53
C ALA A 142 -5.42 12.55 19.06
N ILE A 143 -5.12 11.35 19.57
CA ILE A 143 -5.03 11.08 21.01
C ILE A 143 -3.74 11.66 21.61
N LEU A 144 -2.60 11.52 20.91
CA LEU A 144 -1.29 11.84 21.48
C LEU A 144 -0.86 13.28 21.23
N TYR A 145 -1.24 13.87 20.10
CA TYR A 145 -0.75 15.17 19.63
C TYR A 145 -1.86 16.21 19.37
N GLY A 146 -3.12 15.79 19.38
CA GLY A 146 -4.25 16.66 19.11
C GLY A 146 -4.85 16.52 17.72
N THR A 147 -5.87 17.34 17.45
CA THR A 147 -6.72 17.22 16.25
C THR A 147 -6.01 17.69 14.98
N VAL A 148 -6.17 16.92 13.91
CA VAL A 148 -5.74 17.26 12.55
C VAL A 148 -6.89 17.94 11.80
N ASP A 149 -6.58 18.90 10.93
CA ASP A 149 -7.57 19.48 10.03
C ASP A 149 -8.14 18.41 9.08
N ALA A 150 -9.47 18.24 9.12
CA ALA A 150 -10.16 17.25 8.31
C ALA A 150 -9.98 17.50 6.80
N GLY A 151 -9.87 18.76 6.38
CA GLY A 151 -9.66 19.11 4.98
C GLY A 151 -8.27 18.67 4.48
N ALA A 152 -7.24 18.89 5.28
CA ALA A 152 -5.87 18.45 4.98
C ALA A 152 -5.79 16.91 4.92
N PHE A 153 -6.40 16.22 5.89
CA PHE A 153 -6.47 14.76 5.92
C PHE A 153 -7.11 14.17 4.67
N VAL A 154 -8.29 14.67 4.27
CA VAL A 154 -9.01 14.17 3.10
C VAL A 154 -8.21 14.40 1.82
N LYS A 155 -7.56 15.57 1.67
CA LYS A 155 -6.71 15.86 0.51
C LYS A 155 -5.53 14.88 0.42
N MET A 156 -4.86 14.62 1.54
CA MET A 156 -3.73 13.69 1.60
C MET A 156 -4.16 12.26 1.26
N LEU A 157 -5.25 11.79 1.86
CA LEU A 157 -5.82 10.46 1.56
C LEU A 157 -6.22 10.34 0.09
N ALA A 158 -6.91 11.33 -0.47
CA ALA A 158 -7.33 11.32 -1.86
C ALA A 158 -6.13 11.28 -2.82
N THR A 159 -5.10 12.10 -2.56
CA THR A 159 -3.87 12.10 -3.35
C THR A 159 -3.19 10.73 -3.32
N TYR A 160 -3.10 10.12 -2.14
CA TYR A 160 -2.50 8.80 -2.00
C TYR A 160 -3.34 7.69 -2.69
N CYS A 161 -4.67 7.77 -2.65
CA CYS A 161 -5.54 6.86 -3.40
C CYS A 161 -5.30 6.95 -4.93
N VAL A 162 -5.15 8.15 -5.48
CA VAL A 162 -4.81 8.34 -6.90
C VAL A 162 -3.44 7.74 -7.22
N TRP A 163 -2.47 7.91 -6.33
CA TRP A 163 -1.16 7.29 -6.46
C TRP A 163 -1.22 5.76 -6.47
N ILE A 164 -2.01 5.15 -5.59
CA ILE A 164 -2.25 3.69 -5.58
C ILE A 164 -2.83 3.21 -6.90
N LEU A 165 -3.82 3.92 -7.46
CA LEU A 165 -4.42 3.57 -8.75
C LEU A 165 -3.37 3.54 -9.87
N PHE A 166 -2.47 4.51 -9.88
CA PHE A 166 -1.39 4.60 -10.85
C PHE A 166 -0.37 3.46 -10.68
N VAL A 167 0.12 3.24 -9.46
CA VAL A 167 1.11 2.20 -9.15
C VAL A 167 0.56 0.80 -9.46
N THR A 168 -0.69 0.52 -9.10
CA THR A 168 -1.33 -0.77 -9.39
C THR A 168 -1.56 -0.97 -10.87
N ALA A 169 -1.89 0.08 -11.64
CA ALA A 169 -2.02 0.00 -13.10
C ALA A 169 -0.70 -0.39 -13.76
N ILE A 170 0.40 0.28 -13.38
CA ILE A 170 1.75 -0.06 -13.87
C ILE A 170 2.12 -1.49 -13.48
N THR A 171 1.89 -1.87 -12.23
CA THR A 171 2.26 -3.22 -11.73
C THR A 171 1.52 -4.32 -12.50
N VAL A 172 0.23 -4.17 -12.73
CA VAL A 172 -0.57 -5.15 -13.49
C VAL A 172 -0.16 -5.15 -14.97
N MET A 173 0.16 -3.98 -15.55
CA MET A 173 0.68 -3.87 -16.91
C MET A 173 2.01 -4.62 -17.07
N LEU A 174 2.96 -4.40 -16.16
CA LEU A 174 4.24 -5.11 -16.16
C LEU A 174 4.05 -6.62 -15.97
N SER A 175 3.11 -7.03 -15.11
CA SER A 175 2.73 -8.44 -14.93
C SER A 175 2.17 -9.07 -16.23
N ALA A 176 1.53 -8.28 -17.08
CA ALA A 176 1.04 -8.73 -18.40
C ALA A 176 2.16 -8.81 -19.44
N MET A 177 3.15 -7.91 -19.37
CA MET A 177 4.26 -7.86 -20.33
C MET A 177 5.30 -8.96 -20.08
N PHE A 178 5.67 -9.18 -18.82
CA PHE A 178 6.74 -10.11 -18.46
C PHE A 178 6.22 -11.50 -18.10
N LYS A 179 6.95 -12.53 -18.53
CA LYS A 179 6.62 -13.92 -18.20
C LYS A 179 6.96 -14.29 -16.76
N THR A 180 7.95 -13.61 -16.16
CA THR A 180 8.41 -13.87 -14.79
C THR A 180 7.96 -12.79 -13.84
N THR A 181 7.35 -13.21 -12.73
CA THR A 181 6.89 -12.29 -11.65
C THR A 181 8.04 -11.45 -11.09
N ALA A 182 9.26 -12.02 -11.00
CA ALA A 182 10.42 -11.33 -10.46
C ALA A 182 10.79 -10.08 -11.28
N ILE A 183 10.76 -10.15 -12.61
CA ILE A 183 11.08 -9.01 -13.48
C ILE A 183 10.04 -7.91 -13.32
N ALA A 184 8.75 -8.27 -13.32
CA ALA A 184 7.66 -7.32 -13.13
C ALA A 184 7.76 -6.61 -11.76
N LEU A 185 8.13 -7.35 -10.71
CA LEU A 185 8.32 -6.82 -9.36
C LEU A 185 9.49 -5.84 -9.31
N VAL A 186 10.67 -6.22 -9.81
CA VAL A 186 11.87 -5.37 -9.79
C VAL A 186 11.64 -4.07 -10.55
N ILE A 187 11.06 -4.13 -11.76
CA ILE A 187 10.79 -2.92 -12.54
C ILE A 187 9.74 -2.03 -11.84
N ALA A 188 8.68 -2.61 -11.29
CA ALA A 188 7.65 -1.86 -10.58
C ALA A 188 8.21 -1.16 -9.33
N THR A 189 9.08 -1.84 -8.57
CA THR A 189 9.72 -1.23 -7.39
C THR A 189 10.75 -0.16 -7.74
N LEU A 190 11.48 -0.30 -8.85
CA LEU A 190 12.44 0.72 -9.32
C LEU A 190 11.75 2.00 -9.82
N LEU A 191 10.49 1.93 -10.22
CA LEU A 191 9.71 3.11 -10.64
C LEU A 191 9.12 3.90 -9.45
N LEU A 192 9.11 3.35 -8.22
CA LEU A 192 8.58 4.03 -7.04
C LEU A 192 9.33 5.33 -6.67
N PRO A 193 10.68 5.39 -6.68
CA PRO A 193 11.41 6.60 -6.29
C PRO A 193 11.18 7.79 -7.23
N ILE A 194 10.80 7.55 -8.48
CA ILE A 194 10.60 8.60 -9.50
C ILE A 194 9.40 9.50 -9.16
N GLY A 195 8.44 9.00 -8.39
CA GLY A 195 7.28 9.77 -7.93
C GLY A 195 7.50 10.51 -6.59
N LEU A 196 8.70 10.42 -6.01
CA LEU A 196 9.07 11.03 -4.71
C LEU A 196 9.92 12.30 -4.86
N MET A 197 10.31 12.66 -6.09
CA MET A 197 10.96 13.93 -6.46
C MET A 197 9.94 14.90 -7.04
#